data_e387f6625c831076f67fb8b147688e5c
#
_entry.id   e387f6625c831076f67fb8b147688e5c
#
_cell.length_a   1.000
_cell.length_b   1.000
_cell.length_c   1.000
_cell.angle_alpha   90.00
_cell.angle_beta   90.00
_cell.angle_gamma   90.00
#
_symmetry.space_group_name_H-M   'P 1'
#
loop_
_entity.id
_entity.type
_entity.pdbx_description
1 polymer ?
#
loop_
_entity_poly.entity_id
_entity_poly.type
_entity_poly.pdbx_seq_one_letter_code
_entity_poly.pdbx_strand_id
1 'polypeptide(L)'
;MSKKILIIAAHPDDEVLGCFGAVARMVKEGDEAYTLILGEGKTSRDERRSVENKKAELNILNREIEKANSVINIKKIFIEHFPDNRFDSVDLLDIVKAILKVKEEIKPDIIFTHYENDLNIDHQITYQAVVTATRPMEDESVKEIYSFEVL
;
A
#
# COMPACT_ATOMS: atom_id res chain seq x y z
N MET A 1 -5.09 -20.49 -13.33
CA MET A 1 -5.79 -19.21 -13.52
C MET A 1 -4.93 -18.08 -12.94
N SER A 2 -4.92 -16.96 -13.60
CA SER A 2 -4.22 -15.76 -13.12
C SER A 2 -4.84 -15.29 -11.81
N LYS A 3 -3.99 -15.04 -10.81
CA LYS A 3 -4.40 -14.44 -9.54
C LYS A 3 -4.25 -12.93 -9.59
N LYS A 4 -5.04 -12.23 -8.80
CA LYS A 4 -4.91 -10.79 -8.59
C LYS A 4 -4.19 -10.52 -7.28
N ILE A 5 -3.13 -9.75 -7.35
CA ILE A 5 -2.27 -9.38 -6.23
C ILE A 5 -2.49 -7.90 -5.94
N LEU A 6 -2.72 -7.54 -4.69
CA LEU A 6 -2.77 -6.16 -4.22
C LEU A 6 -1.65 -5.93 -3.21
N ILE A 7 -0.73 -5.01 -3.53
CA ILE A 7 0.29 -4.55 -2.60
C ILE A 7 -0.31 -3.36 -1.84
N ILE A 8 -0.26 -3.38 -0.51
CA ILE A 8 -0.71 -2.27 0.34
C ILE A 8 0.48 -1.81 1.17
N ALA A 9 0.98 -0.63 0.84
CA ALA A 9 2.14 -0.01 1.45
C ALA A 9 1.77 1.28 2.19
N ALA A 10 2.45 1.55 3.29
CA ALA A 10 2.24 2.77 4.06
C ALA A 10 2.80 4.00 3.35
N HIS A 11 4.00 3.91 2.79
CA HIS A 11 4.68 5.01 2.14
C HIS A 11 5.18 4.64 0.75
N PRO A 12 5.40 5.65 -0.12
CA PRO A 12 6.09 5.43 -1.39
C PRO A 12 7.49 4.86 -1.17
N ASP A 13 7.86 3.82 -1.87
CA ASP A 13 9.06 2.98 -1.84
C ASP A 13 8.94 1.68 -1.03
N ASP A 14 8.10 1.60 -0.01
CA ASP A 14 7.91 0.39 0.80
C ASP A 14 7.55 -0.83 -0.07
N GLU A 15 6.71 -0.64 -1.08
CA GLU A 15 6.30 -1.70 -2.01
C GLU A 15 7.48 -2.24 -2.82
N VAL A 16 8.36 -1.33 -3.22
CA VAL A 16 9.56 -1.67 -4.00
C VAL A 16 10.55 -2.46 -3.15
N LEU A 17 10.86 -1.93 -1.97
CA LEU A 17 11.83 -2.51 -1.04
C LEU A 17 11.32 -3.81 -0.42
N GLY A 18 10.02 -3.87 -0.13
CA GLY A 18 9.43 -4.97 0.62
C GLY A 18 9.11 -6.21 -0.23
N CYS A 19 8.51 -6.06 -1.40
CA CYS A 19 7.95 -7.22 -2.10
C CYS A 19 8.11 -7.26 -3.62
N PHE A 20 8.68 -6.24 -4.28
CA PHE A 20 8.74 -6.21 -5.75
C PHE A 20 9.46 -7.41 -6.36
N GLY A 21 10.47 -7.97 -5.72
CA GLY A 21 11.15 -9.18 -6.21
C GLY A 21 10.20 -10.39 -6.34
N ALA A 22 9.40 -10.62 -5.30
CA ALA A 22 8.42 -11.70 -5.29
C ALA A 22 7.28 -11.44 -6.29
N VAL A 23 6.70 -10.23 -6.25
CA VAL A 23 5.59 -9.85 -7.12
C VAL A 23 6.00 -9.84 -8.60
N ALA A 24 7.20 -9.36 -8.94
CA ALA A 24 7.71 -9.40 -10.30
C ALA A 24 7.77 -10.82 -10.87
N ARG A 25 8.16 -11.79 -10.05
CA ARG A 25 8.14 -13.20 -10.44
C ARG A 25 6.71 -13.69 -10.71
N MET A 26 5.77 -13.40 -9.81
CA MET A 26 4.37 -13.80 -9.94
C MET A 26 3.72 -13.19 -11.20
N VAL A 27 4.00 -11.90 -11.48
CA VAL A 27 3.54 -11.23 -12.69
C VAL A 27 4.13 -11.88 -13.96
N LYS A 28 5.41 -12.26 -13.92
CA LYS A 28 6.04 -12.99 -15.03
C LYS A 28 5.41 -14.38 -15.24
N GLU A 29 4.91 -14.99 -14.20
CA GLU A 29 4.19 -16.28 -14.23
C GLU A 29 2.72 -16.13 -14.68
N GLY A 30 2.23 -14.91 -14.89
CA GLY A 30 0.92 -14.60 -15.45
C GLY A 30 -0.09 -13.97 -14.51
N ASP A 31 0.30 -13.65 -13.27
CA ASP A 31 -0.57 -12.98 -12.32
C ASP A 31 -0.68 -11.46 -12.63
N GLU A 32 -1.74 -10.83 -12.14
CA GLU A 32 -1.94 -9.39 -12.25
C GLU A 32 -1.66 -8.72 -10.91
N ALA A 33 -0.89 -7.63 -10.91
CA ALA A 33 -0.56 -6.91 -9.70
C ALA A 33 -1.03 -5.44 -9.72
N TYR A 34 -1.41 -4.97 -8.54
CA TYR A 34 -1.93 -3.64 -8.25
C TYR A 34 -1.25 -3.11 -7.00
N THR A 35 -1.12 -1.79 -6.88
CA THR A 35 -0.50 -1.14 -5.71
C THR A 35 -1.44 -0.12 -5.10
N LEU A 36 -1.57 -0.13 -3.78
CA LEU A 36 -2.19 0.92 -2.98
C LEU A 36 -1.12 1.49 -2.04
N ILE A 37 -0.86 2.80 -2.14
CA ILE A 37 0.01 3.54 -1.23
C ILE A 37 -0.89 4.44 -0.39
N LEU A 38 -0.80 4.33 0.93
CA LEU A 38 -1.70 5.03 1.85
C LEU A 38 -1.22 6.43 2.22
N GLY A 39 0.07 6.61 2.44
CA GLY A 39 0.65 7.86 2.91
C GLY A 39 1.23 8.74 1.81
N GLU A 40 1.30 10.03 2.08
CA GLU A 40 1.82 11.03 1.14
C GLU A 40 3.35 11.07 1.01
N GLY A 41 4.09 10.53 2.01
CA GLY A 41 5.52 10.24 1.93
C GLY A 41 6.50 11.42 1.97
N LYS A 42 6.06 12.66 2.23
CA LYS A 42 6.95 13.85 2.17
C LYS A 42 6.79 14.84 3.32
N THR A 43 5.91 14.58 4.27
CA THR A 43 5.59 15.56 5.33
C THR A 43 6.09 15.19 6.72
N SER A 44 6.71 14.02 6.88
CA SER A 44 7.17 13.52 8.20
C SER A 44 8.22 14.38 8.87
N ARG A 45 9.08 15.04 8.07
CA ARG A 45 10.20 15.86 8.58
C ARG A 45 9.80 17.29 8.90
N ASP A 46 8.56 17.68 8.63
CA ASP A 46 8.09 19.03 8.91
C ASP A 46 7.54 19.13 10.33
N GLU A 47 7.81 20.23 10.99
CA GLU A 47 7.22 20.53 12.32
C GLU A 47 5.68 20.58 12.24
N ARG A 48 5.16 21.05 11.11
CA ARG A 48 3.74 21.04 10.79
C ARG A 48 3.52 20.50 9.39
N ARG A 49 2.51 19.62 9.25
CA ARG A 49 2.10 19.11 7.94
C ARG A 49 1.67 20.26 7.03
N SER A 50 2.31 20.39 5.86
CA SER A 50 2.01 21.41 4.87
C SER A 50 2.03 20.81 3.46
N VAL A 51 0.89 20.27 3.03
CA VAL A 51 0.74 19.67 1.69
C VAL A 51 0.85 20.75 0.60
N GLU A 52 0.31 21.93 0.84
CA GLU A 52 0.32 23.03 -0.16
C GLU A 52 1.74 23.48 -0.51
N ASN A 53 2.61 23.58 0.50
CA ASN A 53 4.00 23.99 0.28
C ASN A 53 4.85 22.92 -0.41
N LYS A 54 4.38 21.67 -0.44
CA LYS A 54 5.08 20.53 -1.03
C LYS A 54 4.44 19.98 -2.29
N LYS A 55 3.47 20.67 -2.87
CA LYS A 55 2.73 20.21 -4.05
C LYS A 55 3.66 19.82 -5.22
N ALA A 56 4.70 20.60 -5.48
CA ALA A 56 5.66 20.30 -6.53
C ALA A 56 6.47 19.02 -6.23
N GLU A 57 6.91 18.84 -4.97
CA GLU A 57 7.64 17.64 -4.53
C GLU A 57 6.75 16.39 -4.59
N LEU A 58 5.48 16.50 -4.20
CA LEU A 58 4.51 15.41 -4.28
C LEU A 58 4.23 15.00 -5.73
N ASN A 59 4.16 15.97 -6.66
CA ASN A 59 4.01 15.66 -8.08
C ASN A 59 5.22 14.92 -8.66
N ILE A 60 6.43 15.27 -8.23
CA ILE A 60 7.65 14.56 -8.63
C ILE A 60 7.60 13.14 -8.07
N LEU A 61 7.28 12.99 -6.78
CA LEU A 61 7.18 11.69 -6.13
C LEU A 61 6.16 10.78 -6.81
N ASN A 62 4.99 11.30 -7.18
CA ASN A 62 3.97 10.52 -7.89
C ASN A 62 4.50 9.97 -9.23
N ARG A 63 5.26 10.75 -9.98
CA ARG A 63 5.90 10.29 -11.22
C ARG A 63 6.96 9.21 -10.96
N GLU A 64 7.71 9.34 -9.87
CA GLU A 64 8.69 8.32 -9.46
C GLU A 64 8.00 7.01 -9.07
N ILE A 65 6.87 7.08 -8.36
CA ILE A 65 6.03 5.92 -8.01
C ILE A 65 5.55 5.23 -9.29
N GLU A 66 4.97 5.96 -10.23
CA GLU A 66 4.50 5.43 -11.51
C GLU A 66 5.63 4.74 -12.28
N LYS A 67 6.79 5.37 -12.35
CA LYS A 67 7.96 4.83 -13.04
C LYS A 67 8.46 3.54 -12.37
N ALA A 68 8.59 3.52 -11.06
CA ALA A 68 9.02 2.34 -10.32
C ALA A 68 8.05 1.16 -10.50
N ASN A 69 6.76 1.41 -10.35
CA ASN A 69 5.72 0.39 -10.50
C ASN A 69 5.61 -0.15 -11.95
N SER A 70 5.93 0.67 -12.95
CA SER A 70 5.94 0.24 -14.36
C SER A 70 7.01 -0.83 -14.65
N VAL A 71 8.10 -0.88 -13.88
CA VAL A 71 9.20 -1.84 -14.07
C VAL A 71 8.72 -3.29 -13.97
N ILE A 72 7.76 -3.56 -13.10
CA ILE A 72 7.18 -4.91 -12.91
C ILE A 72 5.77 -5.04 -13.47
N ASN A 73 5.34 -4.13 -14.33
CA ASN A 73 4.03 -4.12 -14.98
C ASN A 73 2.84 -4.09 -14.01
N ILE A 74 2.91 -3.27 -12.97
CA ILE A 74 1.74 -2.99 -12.12
C ILE A 74 0.60 -2.42 -12.99
N LYS A 75 -0.58 -3.02 -12.90
CA LYS A 75 -1.75 -2.66 -13.74
C LYS A 75 -2.35 -1.31 -13.39
N LYS A 76 -2.44 -1.01 -12.10
CA LYS A 76 -2.99 0.24 -11.59
C LYS A 76 -2.41 0.56 -10.22
N ILE A 77 -2.17 1.84 -9.98
CA ILE A 77 -1.69 2.38 -8.71
C ILE A 77 -2.79 3.24 -8.12
N PHE A 78 -3.07 3.04 -6.85
CA PHE A 78 -3.95 3.87 -6.04
C PHE A 78 -3.09 4.60 -5.03
N ILE A 79 -3.29 5.89 -4.87
CA ILE A 79 -2.54 6.73 -3.93
C ILE A 79 -3.55 7.47 -3.05
N GLU A 80 -3.47 7.22 -1.76
CA GLU A 80 -4.16 7.99 -0.72
C GLU A 80 -3.20 9.04 -0.14
N HIS A 81 -3.71 9.92 0.69
CA HIS A 81 -2.96 11.06 1.21
C HIS A 81 -3.01 11.14 2.74
N PHE A 82 -2.90 10.01 3.42
CA PHE A 82 -2.78 10.01 4.88
C PHE A 82 -1.46 10.66 5.31
N PRO A 83 -1.43 11.32 6.48
CA PRO A 83 -0.27 12.07 6.92
C PRO A 83 0.91 11.16 7.23
N ASP A 84 2.05 11.41 6.59
CA ASP A 84 3.28 10.64 6.67
C ASP A 84 3.83 10.54 8.11
N ASN A 85 4.10 9.32 8.59
CA ASN A 85 4.50 8.97 9.96
C ASN A 85 3.56 9.51 11.05
N ARG A 86 2.28 9.62 10.73
CA ARG A 86 1.23 10.15 11.62
C ARG A 86 -0.10 9.40 11.48
N PHE A 87 -0.08 8.13 11.05
CA PHE A 87 -1.30 7.32 10.92
C PHE A 87 -2.00 7.10 12.26
N ASP A 88 -1.26 7.20 13.37
CA ASP A 88 -1.81 7.19 14.72
C ASP A 88 -2.69 8.41 15.05
N SER A 89 -2.63 9.47 14.24
CA SER A 89 -3.52 10.63 14.32
C SER A 89 -4.78 10.51 13.46
N VAL A 90 -4.94 9.41 12.74
CA VAL A 90 -6.06 9.15 11.84
C VAL A 90 -6.92 8.02 12.42
N ASP A 91 -8.22 8.13 12.29
CA ASP A 91 -9.09 7.03 12.68
C ASP A 91 -8.77 5.78 11.87
N LEU A 92 -8.48 4.67 12.54
CA LEU A 92 -8.18 3.39 11.88
C LEU A 92 -9.29 3.01 10.87
N LEU A 93 -10.53 3.35 11.19
CA LEU A 93 -11.67 3.09 10.31
C LEU A 93 -11.55 3.79 8.95
N ASP A 94 -10.95 4.99 8.89
CA ASP A 94 -10.78 5.71 7.64
C ASP A 94 -9.74 5.04 6.74
N ILE A 95 -8.67 4.51 7.33
CA ILE A 95 -7.67 3.71 6.62
C ILE A 95 -8.29 2.39 6.13
N VAL A 96 -9.06 1.72 6.98
CA VAL A 96 -9.79 0.51 6.60
C VAL A 96 -10.74 0.77 5.43
N LYS A 97 -11.49 1.86 5.43
CA LYS A 97 -12.40 2.23 4.33
C LYS A 97 -11.66 2.49 3.03
N ALA A 98 -10.50 3.13 3.07
CA ALA A 98 -9.66 3.33 1.89
C ALA A 98 -9.23 1.98 1.28
N ILE A 99 -8.81 1.04 2.12
CA ILE A 99 -8.46 -0.32 1.70
C ILE A 99 -9.67 -1.06 1.13
N LEU A 100 -10.82 -1.00 1.81
CA LEU A 100 -12.05 -1.66 1.35
C LEU A 100 -12.47 -1.17 -0.03
N LYS A 101 -12.40 0.12 -0.30
CA LYS A 101 -12.73 0.72 -1.61
C LYS A 101 -11.89 0.12 -2.73
N VAL A 102 -10.59 0.01 -2.55
CA VAL A 102 -9.68 -0.57 -3.54
C VAL A 102 -9.89 -2.08 -3.65
N LYS A 103 -10.05 -2.76 -2.52
CA LYS A 103 -10.34 -4.21 -2.48
C LYS A 103 -11.60 -4.57 -3.25
N GLU A 104 -12.68 -3.81 -3.10
CA GLU A 104 -13.94 -4.03 -3.85
C GLU A 104 -13.77 -3.84 -5.36
N GLU A 105 -12.95 -2.87 -5.78
CA GLU A 105 -12.68 -2.64 -7.20
C GLU A 105 -11.85 -3.77 -7.80
N ILE A 106 -10.79 -4.22 -7.10
CA ILE A 106 -9.83 -5.18 -7.62
C ILE A 106 -10.27 -6.63 -7.37
N LYS A 107 -10.85 -6.91 -6.21
CA LYS A 107 -11.15 -8.26 -5.68
C LYS A 107 -9.91 -9.16 -5.72
N PRO A 108 -8.86 -8.79 -4.95
CA PRO A 108 -7.60 -9.52 -4.98
C PRO A 108 -7.73 -10.90 -4.33
N ASP A 109 -6.95 -11.85 -4.82
CA ASP A 109 -6.75 -13.17 -4.22
C ASP A 109 -5.67 -13.13 -3.14
N ILE A 110 -4.65 -12.28 -3.36
CA ILE A 110 -3.44 -12.18 -2.53
C ILE A 110 -3.21 -10.72 -2.15
N ILE A 111 -2.86 -10.48 -0.89
CA ILE A 111 -2.37 -9.18 -0.43
C ILE A 111 -0.92 -9.31 0.07
N PHE A 112 -0.07 -8.36 -0.31
CA PHE A 112 1.21 -8.11 0.32
C PHE A 112 1.11 -6.84 1.15
N THR A 113 1.58 -6.86 2.40
CA THR A 113 1.55 -5.72 3.30
C THR A 113 2.69 -5.76 4.30
N HIS A 114 2.76 -4.76 5.17
CA HIS A 114 3.79 -4.65 6.21
C HIS A 114 3.71 -5.74 7.26
N TYR A 115 4.82 -5.95 7.97
CA TYR A 115 4.90 -6.83 9.12
C TYR A 115 4.29 -6.17 10.37
N GLU A 116 3.55 -6.95 11.16
CA GLU A 116 2.78 -6.46 12.32
C GLU A 116 3.65 -5.83 13.43
N ASN A 117 4.87 -6.28 13.59
CA ASN A 117 5.81 -5.82 14.62
C ASN A 117 6.95 -4.94 14.05
N ASP A 118 6.70 -4.28 12.92
CA ASP A 118 7.60 -3.27 12.40
C ASP A 118 7.76 -2.11 13.40
N LEU A 119 8.92 -1.45 13.43
CA LEU A 119 9.16 -0.31 14.32
C LEU A 119 8.38 0.93 13.90
N ASN A 120 8.06 1.07 12.62
CA ASN A 120 7.32 2.22 12.11
C ASN A 120 5.84 2.09 12.43
N ILE A 121 5.28 3.09 13.11
CA ILE A 121 3.87 3.09 13.54
C ILE A 121 2.90 3.01 12.36
N ASP A 122 3.21 3.67 11.24
CA ASP A 122 2.35 3.63 10.05
C ASP A 122 2.32 2.23 9.43
N HIS A 123 3.45 1.49 9.48
CA HIS A 123 3.52 0.10 9.03
C HIS A 123 2.65 -0.81 9.90
N GLN A 124 2.71 -0.65 11.23
CA GLN A 124 1.87 -1.40 12.17
C GLN A 124 0.38 -1.13 11.93
N ILE A 125 0.02 0.14 11.77
CA ILE A 125 -1.38 0.56 11.54
C ILE A 125 -1.86 0.05 10.16
N THR A 126 -1.00 0.09 9.14
CA THR A 126 -1.32 -0.48 7.82
C THR A 126 -1.63 -1.97 7.93
N TYR A 127 -0.80 -2.74 8.64
CA TYR A 127 -1.08 -4.16 8.88
C TYR A 127 -2.43 -4.36 9.58
N GLN A 128 -2.69 -3.63 10.67
CA GLN A 128 -3.96 -3.72 11.40
C GLN A 128 -5.16 -3.39 10.51
N ALA A 129 -5.04 -2.35 9.67
CA ALA A 129 -6.08 -1.96 8.74
C ALA A 129 -6.33 -3.03 7.67
N VAL A 130 -5.28 -3.66 7.15
CA VAL A 130 -5.38 -4.76 6.18
C VAL A 130 -6.11 -5.96 6.78
N VAL A 131 -5.69 -6.47 7.94
CA VAL A 131 -6.35 -7.64 8.54
C VAL A 131 -7.78 -7.34 8.96
N THR A 132 -8.09 -6.09 9.33
CA THR A 132 -9.45 -5.65 9.61
C THR A 132 -10.31 -5.64 8.35
N ALA A 133 -9.76 -5.14 7.24
CA ALA A 133 -10.45 -5.05 5.95
C ALA A 133 -10.65 -6.41 5.26
N THR A 134 -9.87 -7.42 5.65
CA THR A 134 -9.86 -8.76 5.04
C THR A 134 -10.30 -9.87 5.99
N ARG A 135 -10.98 -9.51 7.08
CA ARG A 135 -11.52 -10.52 8.01
C ARG A 135 -12.37 -11.55 7.25
N PRO A 136 -12.27 -12.83 7.60
CA PRO A 136 -12.97 -13.89 6.90
C PRO A 136 -14.50 -13.69 6.94
N MET A 137 -15.07 -13.38 5.79
CA MET A 137 -16.50 -13.29 5.54
C MET A 137 -16.84 -14.24 4.40
N GLU A 138 -18.12 -14.56 4.21
CA GLU A 138 -18.58 -15.54 3.22
C GLU A 138 -18.16 -15.17 1.79
N ASP A 139 -18.14 -13.87 1.48
CA ASP A 139 -17.81 -13.30 0.17
C ASP A 139 -16.38 -12.74 0.06
N GLU A 140 -15.49 -13.02 1.06
CA GLU A 140 -14.13 -12.51 1.05
C GLU A 140 -13.30 -13.13 -0.09
N SER A 141 -12.77 -12.26 -0.97
CA SER A 141 -11.94 -12.67 -2.12
C SER A 141 -10.52 -13.05 -1.72
N VAL A 142 -9.95 -12.37 -0.70
CA VAL A 142 -8.58 -12.57 -0.26
C VAL A 142 -8.41 -13.92 0.39
N LYS A 143 -7.49 -14.72 -0.13
CA LYS A 143 -7.17 -16.07 0.36
C LYS A 143 -5.82 -16.13 1.07
N GLU A 144 -4.90 -15.25 0.72
CA GLU A 144 -3.53 -15.24 1.23
C GLU A 144 -3.09 -13.81 1.54
N ILE A 145 -2.45 -13.63 2.70
CA ILE A 145 -1.80 -12.36 3.08
C ILE A 145 -0.35 -12.67 3.40
N TYR A 146 0.55 -11.97 2.71
CA TYR A 146 1.99 -12.04 2.94
C TYR A 146 2.48 -10.74 3.56
N SER A 147 3.29 -10.85 4.61
CA SER A 147 3.93 -9.70 5.23
C SER A 147 5.37 -9.55 4.74
N PHE A 148 5.80 -8.31 4.55
CA PHE A 148 7.18 -7.97 4.24
C PHE A 148 7.76 -7.02 5.30
N GLU A 149 9.06 -7.08 5.47
CA GLU A 149 9.84 -6.15 6.29
C GLU A 149 10.50 -5.11 5.41
N VAL A 150 10.53 -3.87 5.87
CA VAL A 150 11.28 -2.75 5.29
C VAL A 150 12.22 -2.23 6.37
N LEU A 151 13.53 -2.27 6.09
CA LEU A 151 14.59 -1.85 7.01
C LEU A 151 14.94 -0.39 6.85
#